data_d63c759210f13f46ab34f667e1c1d5bc
#
_entry.id   d63c759210f13f46ab34f667e1c1d5bc
#
_cell.length_a   1.000
_cell.length_b   1.000
_cell.length_c   1.000
_cell.angle_alpha   90.00
_cell.angle_beta   90.00
_cell.angle_gamma   90.00
#
_symmetry.space_group_name_H-M   'P 1'
#
loop_
_entity.id
_entity.type
_entity.pdbx_description
1 polymer ?
#
loop_
_entity_poly.entity_id
_entity_poly.type
_entity_poly.pdbx_seq_one_letter_code
_entity_poly.pdbx_strand_id
1 'polypeptide(L)'
;GETYYVVVKSIDHVGNTSNISSGDGITVDLIVPLIGELYDGSESEDMDWQSSDSTFSLYWSGSDSRELDDYQYSVGTAPGDTNIAAWTSVSTNTSMIIENVELVEEQTYYGSVRAEDMAGNISDVVSSDGITIDYSTPVSGSVSDGLSADLIFTGTADSLSANWTGFSDSISGISNYEYAIGTTIQGTDVASWVSTGTDSSMTHSGLTLANGSSYFISVRATDFAGNFSDTSSSDGITIDIEGPITGSVFDG
;
A
#
# COMPACT_ATOMS: atom_id res chain seq x y z
N GLY A 1 -19.44 22.41 -29.04
CA GLY A 1 -19.91 21.87 -30.31
C GLY A 1 -21.25 22.48 -30.77
N GLU A 2 -21.49 22.53 -32.06
CA GLU A 2 -22.72 23.00 -32.65
C GLU A 2 -23.58 21.80 -33.09
N THR A 3 -24.93 21.94 -32.99
CA THR A 3 -25.87 20.91 -33.43
C THR A 3 -26.42 21.28 -34.81
N TYR A 4 -26.32 20.37 -35.74
CA TYR A 4 -26.78 20.52 -37.11
C TYR A 4 -28.02 19.65 -37.38
N TYR A 5 -28.98 20.20 -38.09
CA TYR A 5 -30.26 19.53 -38.41
C TYR A 5 -30.38 19.33 -39.90
N VAL A 6 -30.74 18.12 -40.32
CA VAL A 6 -31.15 17.84 -41.70
C VAL A 6 -32.65 18.04 -41.80
N VAL A 7 -33.06 18.81 -42.79
CA VAL A 7 -34.47 19.00 -43.13
C VAL A 7 -34.76 18.52 -44.54
N VAL A 8 -35.87 17.81 -44.69
CA VAL A 8 -36.32 17.25 -45.98
C VAL A 8 -37.73 17.71 -46.31
N LYS A 9 -37.90 18.06 -47.55
CA LYS A 9 -39.20 18.36 -48.12
C LYS A 9 -39.29 17.76 -49.54
N SER A 10 -40.41 17.16 -49.91
CA SER A 10 -40.64 16.64 -51.25
C SER A 10 -41.49 17.60 -52.05
N ILE A 11 -41.30 17.60 -53.38
CA ILE A 11 -42.04 18.39 -54.34
C ILE A 11 -42.54 17.43 -55.42
N ASP A 12 -43.85 17.49 -55.77
CA ASP A 12 -44.39 16.69 -56.85
C ASP A 12 -44.21 17.37 -58.26
N HIS A 13 -44.62 16.69 -59.32
CA HIS A 13 -44.39 17.13 -60.68
C HIS A 13 -45.19 18.40 -61.03
N VAL A 14 -46.22 18.78 -60.24
CA VAL A 14 -47.04 19.98 -60.44
C VAL A 14 -46.71 21.10 -59.45
N GLY A 15 -45.64 20.89 -58.60
CA GLY A 15 -45.09 21.91 -57.73
C GLY A 15 -45.68 21.92 -56.29
N ASN A 16 -46.49 20.95 -55.92
CA ASN A 16 -47.01 20.87 -54.56
C ASN A 16 -45.86 20.38 -53.64
N THR A 17 -45.77 20.94 -52.43
CA THR A 17 -44.70 20.62 -51.48
C THR A 17 -45.31 19.90 -50.27
N SER A 18 -44.57 18.90 -49.76
CA SER A 18 -44.87 18.27 -48.47
C SER A 18 -44.59 19.22 -47.30
N ASN A 19 -45.06 18.86 -46.12
CA ASN A 19 -44.56 19.43 -44.88
C ASN A 19 -43.04 19.12 -44.77
N ILE A 20 -42.33 19.98 -44.03
CA ILE A 20 -40.93 19.76 -43.69
C ILE A 20 -40.86 18.67 -42.63
N SER A 21 -39.96 17.69 -42.84
CA SER A 21 -39.53 16.74 -41.83
C SER A 21 -38.08 17.07 -41.46
N SER A 22 -37.76 17.13 -40.16
CA SER A 22 -36.43 17.40 -39.65
C SER A 22 -35.94 16.22 -38.84
N GLY A 23 -34.64 15.95 -38.92
CA GLY A 23 -33.95 15.07 -38.01
C GLY A 23 -33.88 15.65 -36.59
N ASP A 24 -33.47 14.83 -35.64
CA ASP A 24 -33.27 15.19 -34.23
C ASP A 24 -31.97 15.99 -34.00
N GLY A 25 -31.10 16.06 -35.00
CA GLY A 25 -29.85 16.80 -34.98
C GLY A 25 -28.64 15.93 -34.65
N ILE A 26 -27.51 16.31 -35.20
CA ILE A 26 -26.23 15.75 -34.86
C ILE A 26 -25.34 16.86 -34.27
N THR A 27 -24.77 16.61 -33.11
CA THR A 27 -23.86 17.53 -32.43
C THR A 27 -22.43 17.16 -32.77
N VAL A 28 -21.65 18.15 -33.24
CA VAL A 28 -20.22 17.96 -33.49
C VAL A 28 -19.48 18.19 -32.18
N ASP A 29 -18.67 17.20 -31.77
CA ASP A 29 -17.73 17.31 -30.67
C ASP A 29 -16.32 17.05 -31.17
N LEU A 30 -15.38 17.94 -30.86
CA LEU A 30 -13.97 17.88 -31.24
C LEU A 30 -13.05 18.02 -30.02
N ILE A 31 -13.64 17.97 -28.82
CA ILE A 31 -12.89 18.10 -27.57
C ILE A 31 -12.60 16.68 -27.07
N VAL A 32 -11.33 16.38 -26.87
CA VAL A 32 -10.91 15.09 -26.31
C VAL A 32 -11.18 15.05 -24.82
N PRO A 33 -11.52 13.88 -24.24
CA PRO A 33 -11.58 13.68 -22.78
C PRO A 33 -10.23 13.97 -22.10
N LEU A 34 -10.29 14.17 -20.79
CA LEU A 34 -9.12 14.32 -19.93
C LEU A 34 -9.12 13.20 -18.89
N ILE A 35 -7.95 12.57 -18.70
CA ILE A 35 -7.64 11.76 -17.53
C ILE A 35 -7.05 12.70 -16.47
N GLY A 36 -7.57 12.61 -15.24
CA GLY A 36 -7.09 13.36 -14.08
C GLY A 36 -6.04 12.58 -13.30
N GLU A 37 -6.30 12.37 -12.00
CA GLU A 37 -5.42 11.59 -11.14
C GLU A 37 -5.50 10.10 -11.52
N LEU A 38 -4.37 9.42 -11.46
CA LEU A 38 -4.21 7.99 -11.69
C LEU A 38 -3.27 7.43 -10.62
N TYR A 39 -3.75 6.44 -9.88
CA TYR A 39 -3.03 5.76 -8.80
C TYR A 39 -2.91 4.27 -9.12
N ASP A 40 -1.75 3.68 -8.83
CA ASP A 40 -1.59 2.23 -8.72
C ASP A 40 -1.57 1.81 -7.23
N GLY A 41 -2.04 0.59 -6.95
CA GLY A 41 -2.16 0.07 -5.59
C GLY A 41 -3.59 -0.10 -5.08
N SER A 42 -3.89 0.36 -3.87
CA SER A 42 -5.21 0.24 -3.25
C SER A 42 -6.07 1.51 -3.39
N GLU A 43 -7.37 1.38 -3.15
CA GLU A 43 -8.40 2.42 -3.27
C GLU A 43 -7.94 3.83 -2.86
N SER A 44 -7.61 4.70 -3.78
CA SER A 44 -7.21 6.10 -3.55
C SER A 44 -5.86 6.32 -2.85
N GLU A 45 -5.05 5.30 -2.65
CA GLU A 45 -3.66 5.44 -2.20
C GLU A 45 -2.73 4.99 -3.32
N ASP A 46 -1.87 5.89 -3.73
CA ASP A 46 -0.77 5.64 -4.62
C ASP A 46 0.32 4.86 -3.87
N MET A 47 0.73 3.73 -4.39
CA MET A 47 1.63 2.81 -3.70
C MET A 47 2.90 2.57 -4.50
N ASP A 48 4.06 2.83 -3.90
CA ASP A 48 5.35 2.53 -4.52
C ASP A 48 5.69 1.03 -4.53
N TRP A 49 5.11 0.26 -3.58
CA TRP A 49 5.44 -1.15 -3.32
C TRP A 49 4.20 -2.02 -3.11
N GLN A 50 4.26 -3.27 -3.55
CA GLN A 50 3.22 -4.26 -3.25
C GLN A 50 3.80 -5.67 -3.07
N SER A 51 3.20 -6.44 -2.15
CA SER A 51 3.59 -7.83 -1.88
C SER A 51 2.84 -8.87 -2.74
N SER A 52 1.83 -8.48 -3.48
CA SER A 52 1.10 -9.40 -4.37
C SER A 52 1.81 -9.54 -5.72
N ASP A 53 2.04 -10.78 -6.14
CA ASP A 53 2.58 -11.14 -7.45
C ASP A 53 1.50 -11.49 -8.49
N SER A 54 0.24 -11.49 -8.09
CA SER A 54 -0.89 -12.03 -8.88
C SER A 54 -2.04 -11.05 -9.10
N THR A 55 -1.94 -9.84 -8.54
CA THR A 55 -2.95 -8.78 -8.70
C THR A 55 -2.30 -7.45 -9.05
N PHE A 56 -3.00 -6.62 -9.83
CA PHE A 56 -2.62 -5.24 -10.11
C PHE A 56 -3.87 -4.38 -10.09
N SER A 57 -3.83 -3.26 -9.36
CA SER A 57 -4.99 -2.38 -9.19
C SER A 57 -4.71 -0.98 -9.71
N LEU A 58 -5.72 -0.37 -10.33
CA LEU A 58 -5.69 1.00 -10.81
C LEU A 58 -6.94 1.76 -10.40
N TYR A 59 -6.76 3.03 -10.05
CA TYR A 59 -7.81 3.99 -9.74
C TYR A 59 -7.52 5.29 -10.48
N TRP A 60 -8.55 5.88 -11.12
CA TRP A 60 -8.37 7.12 -11.86
C TRP A 60 -9.59 8.00 -11.79
N SER A 61 -9.40 9.24 -12.15
CA SER A 61 -10.46 10.19 -12.44
C SER A 61 -10.38 10.60 -13.90
N GLY A 62 -11.50 11.04 -14.44
CA GLY A 62 -11.52 11.60 -15.79
C GLY A 62 -12.78 12.39 -16.02
N SER A 63 -12.75 13.23 -17.03
CA SER A 63 -13.86 14.09 -17.40
C SER A 63 -13.85 14.40 -18.89
N ASP A 64 -15.03 14.67 -19.42
CA ASP A 64 -15.21 15.27 -20.73
C ASP A 64 -16.17 16.45 -20.65
N SER A 65 -16.14 17.29 -21.69
CA SER A 65 -17.03 18.45 -21.84
C SER A 65 -18.49 18.08 -22.06
N ARG A 66 -18.75 16.82 -22.46
CA ARG A 66 -20.09 16.28 -22.73
C ARG A 66 -20.32 14.96 -22.02
N GLU A 67 -20.00 13.83 -22.65
CA GLU A 67 -20.29 12.51 -22.11
C GLU A 67 -19.17 11.53 -22.51
N LEU A 68 -18.61 10.85 -21.49
CA LEU A 68 -17.65 9.78 -21.67
C LEU A 68 -18.38 8.50 -22.10
N ASP A 69 -17.78 7.75 -23.02
CA ASP A 69 -18.26 6.44 -23.48
C ASP A 69 -17.48 5.31 -22.81
N ASP A 70 -16.15 5.40 -22.81
CA ASP A 70 -15.29 4.31 -22.34
C ASP A 70 -14.00 4.82 -21.72
N TYR A 71 -13.53 4.10 -20.70
CA TYR A 71 -12.16 4.09 -20.27
C TYR A 71 -11.50 2.80 -20.71
N GLN A 72 -10.24 2.90 -21.12
CA GLN A 72 -9.38 1.76 -21.44
C GLN A 72 -8.13 1.84 -20.61
N TYR A 73 -7.71 0.70 -20.06
CA TYR A 73 -6.44 0.57 -19.36
C TYR A 73 -5.50 -0.40 -20.07
N SER A 74 -4.22 -0.27 -19.80
CA SER A 74 -3.18 -1.26 -20.08
C SER A 74 -2.20 -1.35 -18.92
N VAL A 75 -1.44 -2.44 -18.85
CA VAL A 75 -0.35 -2.61 -17.87
C VAL A 75 0.89 -3.10 -18.58
N GLY A 76 2.04 -2.57 -18.17
CA GLY A 76 3.32 -2.96 -18.73
C GLY A 76 4.50 -2.64 -17.83
N THR A 77 5.70 -2.94 -18.31
CA THR A 77 6.98 -2.70 -17.61
C THR A 77 7.59 -1.33 -17.89
N ALA A 78 6.90 -0.51 -18.67
CA ALA A 78 7.18 0.92 -18.87
C ALA A 78 5.87 1.67 -19.09
N PRO A 79 5.83 3.01 -18.87
CA PRO A 79 4.65 3.84 -19.14
C PRO A 79 4.12 3.67 -20.57
N GLY A 80 2.83 3.35 -20.70
CA GLY A 80 2.16 3.11 -22.00
C GLY A 80 2.35 1.73 -22.60
N ASP A 81 3.17 0.88 -22.02
CA ASP A 81 3.37 -0.50 -22.47
C ASP A 81 2.14 -1.38 -22.23
N THR A 82 2.07 -2.49 -22.97
CA THR A 82 0.94 -3.42 -22.98
C THR A 82 1.35 -4.88 -22.81
N ASN A 83 2.59 -5.11 -22.36
CA ASN A 83 3.19 -6.44 -22.34
C ASN A 83 2.70 -7.33 -21.17
N ILE A 84 2.01 -6.76 -20.19
CA ILE A 84 1.34 -7.49 -19.11
C ILE A 84 -0.17 -7.58 -19.38
N ALA A 85 -0.81 -6.44 -19.63
CA ALA A 85 -2.21 -6.40 -20.06
C ALA A 85 -2.38 -5.44 -21.24
N ALA A 86 -2.96 -5.93 -22.33
CA ALA A 86 -3.29 -5.10 -23.49
C ALA A 86 -4.42 -4.12 -23.16
N TRP A 87 -4.58 -3.08 -24.00
CA TRP A 87 -5.68 -2.13 -23.88
C TRP A 87 -7.03 -2.86 -23.75
N THR A 88 -7.68 -2.65 -22.59
CA THR A 88 -8.93 -3.31 -22.23
C THR A 88 -9.95 -2.25 -21.80
N SER A 89 -11.15 -2.34 -22.38
CA SER A 89 -12.28 -1.47 -22.04
C SER A 89 -12.87 -1.83 -20.68
N VAL A 90 -13.26 -0.81 -19.94
CA VAL A 90 -13.96 -0.93 -18.65
C VAL A 90 -15.22 -0.07 -18.58
N SER A 91 -15.72 0.38 -19.73
CA SER A 91 -16.83 1.32 -19.80
C SER A 91 -16.50 2.58 -18.99
N THR A 92 -17.45 3.12 -18.24
CA THR A 92 -17.25 4.34 -17.43
C THR A 92 -16.77 4.08 -16.01
N ASN A 93 -16.29 2.86 -15.71
CA ASN A 93 -15.67 2.57 -14.40
C ASN A 93 -14.34 3.33 -14.26
N THR A 94 -14.12 3.84 -13.06
CA THR A 94 -12.91 4.61 -12.70
C THR A 94 -11.94 3.83 -11.83
N SER A 95 -12.08 2.53 -11.80
CA SER A 95 -11.16 1.61 -11.12
C SER A 95 -11.19 0.24 -11.75
N MET A 96 -10.11 -0.52 -11.56
CA MET A 96 -10.06 -1.91 -11.95
C MET A 96 -9.03 -2.68 -11.12
N ILE A 97 -9.30 -3.96 -10.96
CA ILE A 97 -8.36 -4.94 -10.39
C ILE A 97 -8.17 -6.03 -11.44
N ILE A 98 -6.93 -6.25 -11.83
CA ILE A 98 -6.53 -7.37 -12.69
C ILE A 98 -6.10 -8.50 -11.77
N GLU A 99 -6.72 -9.65 -11.92
CA GLU A 99 -6.39 -10.86 -11.19
C GLU A 99 -5.66 -11.85 -12.10
N ASN A 100 -4.88 -12.75 -11.49
CA ASN A 100 -4.14 -13.80 -12.18
C ASN A 100 -3.09 -13.27 -13.19
N VAL A 101 -2.47 -12.15 -12.88
CA VAL A 101 -1.25 -11.69 -13.55
C VAL A 101 -0.04 -12.38 -12.93
N GLU A 102 1.04 -12.49 -13.69
CA GLU A 102 2.32 -12.97 -13.17
C GLU A 102 3.29 -11.77 -13.09
N LEU A 103 3.47 -11.27 -11.87
CA LEU A 103 4.36 -10.15 -11.59
C LEU A 103 5.65 -10.68 -10.95
N VAL A 104 6.77 -10.11 -11.35
CA VAL A 104 8.11 -10.57 -10.98
C VAL A 104 8.67 -9.65 -9.89
N GLU A 105 9.27 -10.24 -8.88
CA GLU A 105 9.97 -9.53 -7.80
C GLU A 105 11.02 -8.57 -8.32
N GLU A 106 11.20 -7.44 -7.66
CA GLU A 106 12.08 -6.33 -8.02
C GLU A 106 11.72 -5.62 -9.34
N GLN A 107 10.64 -6.02 -10.02
CA GLN A 107 10.19 -5.38 -11.25
C GLN A 107 9.14 -4.32 -10.96
N THR A 108 9.31 -3.13 -11.54
CA THR A 108 8.31 -2.06 -11.53
C THR A 108 7.33 -2.24 -12.69
N TYR A 109 6.04 -2.07 -12.40
CA TYR A 109 4.95 -2.11 -13.35
C TYR A 109 4.19 -0.79 -13.36
N TYR A 110 3.67 -0.42 -14.53
CA TYR A 110 2.97 0.83 -14.77
C TYR A 110 1.58 0.55 -15.32
N GLY A 111 0.58 1.16 -14.71
CA GLY A 111 -0.74 1.24 -15.26
C GLY A 111 -0.87 2.43 -16.21
N SER A 112 -1.61 2.29 -17.28
CA SER A 112 -1.88 3.38 -18.21
C SER A 112 -3.36 3.41 -18.54
N VAL A 113 -3.93 4.61 -18.63
CA VAL A 113 -5.36 4.83 -18.87
C VAL A 113 -5.55 5.87 -19.97
N ARG A 114 -6.56 5.66 -20.80
CA ARG A 114 -7.11 6.64 -21.74
C ARG A 114 -8.63 6.58 -21.74
N ALA A 115 -9.27 7.64 -22.19
CA ALA A 115 -10.72 7.75 -22.28
C ALA A 115 -11.17 7.98 -23.71
N GLU A 116 -12.37 7.54 -24.06
CA GLU A 116 -13.08 7.82 -25.30
C GLU A 116 -14.43 8.45 -24.95
N ASP A 117 -14.83 9.48 -25.72
CA ASP A 117 -16.14 10.11 -25.59
C ASP A 117 -17.17 9.53 -26.58
N MET A 118 -18.43 9.93 -26.44
CA MET A 118 -19.52 9.49 -27.34
C MET A 118 -19.36 9.96 -28.79
N ALA A 119 -18.45 10.88 -29.10
CA ALA A 119 -18.13 11.32 -30.47
C ALA A 119 -16.96 10.54 -31.08
N GLY A 120 -16.27 9.70 -30.28
CA GLY A 120 -15.12 8.92 -30.70
C GLY A 120 -13.78 9.67 -30.56
N ASN A 121 -13.72 10.79 -29.83
CA ASN A 121 -12.46 11.43 -29.52
C ASN A 121 -11.77 10.67 -28.39
N ILE A 122 -10.45 10.48 -28.52
CA ILE A 122 -9.63 9.72 -27.53
C ILE A 122 -8.68 10.69 -26.84
N SER A 123 -8.57 10.57 -25.51
CA SER A 123 -7.66 11.36 -24.68
C SER A 123 -6.18 10.99 -24.94
N ASP A 124 -5.27 11.82 -24.46
CA ASP A 124 -3.88 11.40 -24.24
C ASP A 124 -3.85 10.24 -23.22
N VAL A 125 -2.81 9.41 -23.33
CA VAL A 125 -2.52 8.34 -22.37
C VAL A 125 -1.88 8.95 -21.14
N VAL A 126 -2.41 8.62 -19.95
CA VAL A 126 -1.79 8.94 -18.66
C VAL A 126 -1.33 7.63 -18.04
N SER A 127 -0.12 7.61 -17.50
CA SER A 127 0.45 6.45 -16.81
C SER A 127 0.72 6.79 -15.34
N SER A 128 0.61 5.77 -14.48
CA SER A 128 1.03 5.86 -13.07
C SER A 128 2.55 6.03 -12.97
N ASP A 129 3.06 6.37 -11.80
CA ASP A 129 4.50 6.48 -11.52
C ASP A 129 5.16 5.12 -11.28
N GLY A 130 4.34 4.08 -11.06
CA GLY A 130 4.75 2.68 -11.08
C GLY A 130 4.90 2.04 -9.71
N ILE A 131 4.40 0.81 -9.58
CA ILE A 131 4.48 0.00 -8.37
C ILE A 131 5.52 -1.11 -8.55
N THR A 132 6.41 -1.26 -7.57
CA THR A 132 7.45 -2.30 -7.57
C THR A 132 7.02 -3.49 -6.72
N ILE A 133 7.28 -4.69 -7.21
CA ILE A 133 6.89 -5.93 -6.54
C ILE A 133 7.96 -6.36 -5.55
N ASP A 134 7.53 -6.60 -4.32
CA ASP A 134 8.35 -7.16 -3.25
C ASP A 134 7.52 -8.12 -2.38
N TYR A 135 7.62 -9.41 -2.63
CA TYR A 135 7.00 -10.43 -1.81
C TYR A 135 7.99 -11.14 -0.88
N SER A 136 9.24 -10.69 -0.86
CA SER A 136 10.25 -11.17 0.09
C SER A 136 9.98 -10.61 1.48
N THR A 137 10.18 -11.44 2.50
CA THR A 137 10.03 -11.00 3.89
C THR A 137 11.36 -10.44 4.42
N PRO A 138 11.34 -9.40 5.26
CA PRO A 138 12.55 -8.91 5.89
C PRO A 138 13.30 -9.99 6.67
N VAL A 139 14.62 -9.93 6.62
CA VAL A 139 15.48 -10.77 7.47
C VAL A 139 15.32 -10.33 8.91
N SER A 140 15.08 -11.29 9.82
CA SER A 140 14.98 -11.02 11.25
C SER A 140 16.34 -10.72 11.88
N GLY A 141 16.35 -9.85 12.87
CA GLY A 141 17.54 -9.43 13.61
C GLY A 141 17.70 -10.08 14.97
N SER A 142 18.44 -9.42 15.85
CA SER A 142 18.63 -9.80 17.25
C SER A 142 18.04 -8.76 18.18
N VAL A 143 17.48 -9.20 19.30
CA VAL A 143 16.88 -8.35 20.34
C VAL A 143 17.68 -8.51 21.62
N SER A 144 18.03 -7.40 22.26
CA SER A 144 18.73 -7.34 23.55
C SER A 144 17.89 -6.61 24.58
N ASP A 145 17.87 -7.12 25.81
CA ASP A 145 17.24 -6.47 26.95
C ASP A 145 18.05 -5.24 27.40
N GLY A 146 17.38 -4.08 27.54
CA GLY A 146 18.01 -2.79 27.85
C GLY A 146 18.28 -1.94 26.60
N LEU A 147 18.75 -0.69 26.81
CA LEU A 147 18.93 0.28 25.72
C LEU A 147 20.30 0.22 25.02
N SER A 148 21.28 -0.45 25.60
CA SER A 148 22.64 -0.51 25.04
C SER A 148 23.33 -1.86 25.24
N ALA A 149 23.44 -2.33 26.47
CA ALA A 149 23.97 -3.63 26.78
C ALA A 149 22.82 -4.59 27.04
N ASP A 150 23.02 -5.85 26.72
CA ASP A 150 22.07 -6.91 27.05
C ASP A 150 22.09 -7.15 28.57
N LEU A 151 20.92 -7.09 29.19
CA LEU A 151 20.75 -7.13 30.63
C LEU A 151 20.04 -8.43 31.05
N ILE A 152 20.63 -9.16 31.97
CA ILE A 152 20.03 -10.37 32.57
C ILE A 152 19.03 -9.98 33.69
N PHE A 153 19.29 -8.87 34.41
CA PHE A 153 18.50 -8.40 35.54
C PHE A 153 18.21 -6.90 35.44
N THR A 154 17.06 -6.50 35.96
CA THR A 154 16.70 -5.08 36.17
C THR A 154 16.13 -4.86 37.55
N GLY A 155 16.50 -3.71 38.15
CA GLY A 155 15.95 -3.25 39.45
C GLY A 155 14.66 -2.43 39.32
N THR A 156 14.01 -2.39 38.15
CA THR A 156 12.75 -1.69 37.92
C THR A 156 11.62 -2.69 37.72
N ALA A 157 10.46 -2.43 38.31
CA ALA A 157 9.25 -3.27 38.18
C ALA A 157 8.11 -2.57 37.44
N ASP A 158 8.34 -1.36 36.93
CA ASP A 158 7.31 -0.55 36.25
C ASP A 158 7.65 -0.26 34.79
N SER A 159 8.81 -0.68 34.31
CA SER A 159 9.24 -0.45 32.93
C SER A 159 10.23 -1.50 32.46
N LEU A 160 10.23 -1.76 31.14
CA LEU A 160 11.22 -2.56 30.43
C LEU A 160 11.71 -1.79 29.21
N SER A 161 12.99 -1.98 28.90
CA SER A 161 13.60 -1.42 27.70
C SER A 161 14.28 -2.52 26.89
N ALA A 162 14.33 -2.33 25.58
CA ALA A 162 15.03 -3.20 24.65
C ALA A 162 15.63 -2.41 23.49
N ASN A 163 16.62 -3.01 22.84
CA ASN A 163 17.14 -2.56 21.55
C ASN A 163 17.28 -3.76 20.61
N TRP A 164 17.32 -3.47 19.31
CA TRP A 164 17.45 -4.51 18.29
C TRP A 164 18.31 -4.05 17.12
N THR A 165 18.95 -5.01 16.47
CA THR A 165 19.83 -4.78 15.33
C THR A 165 19.74 -5.92 14.32
N GLY A 166 20.20 -5.68 13.09
CA GLY A 166 20.36 -6.73 12.09
C GLY A 166 19.10 -7.09 11.32
N PHE A 167 17.94 -6.48 11.61
CA PHE A 167 16.80 -6.56 10.73
C PHE A 167 17.12 -5.82 9.43
N SER A 168 16.79 -6.40 8.31
CA SER A 168 17.03 -5.78 7.01
C SER A 168 16.08 -6.32 5.94
N ASP A 169 15.71 -5.45 5.04
CA ASP A 169 15.11 -5.80 3.78
C ASP A 169 15.90 -5.15 2.64
N SER A 170 16.13 -5.88 1.54
CA SER A 170 17.01 -5.43 0.46
C SER A 170 16.25 -4.85 -0.74
N ILE A 171 14.94 -5.03 -0.80
CA ILE A 171 14.12 -4.63 -1.92
C ILE A 171 13.36 -3.35 -1.58
N SER A 172 12.34 -3.43 -0.72
CA SER A 172 11.56 -2.26 -0.34
C SER A 172 12.10 -1.55 0.92
N GLY A 173 12.90 -2.23 1.74
CA GLY A 173 13.42 -1.69 3.00
C GLY A 173 12.44 -1.79 4.16
N ILE A 174 12.92 -1.51 5.39
CA ILE A 174 12.09 -1.58 6.59
C ILE A 174 11.27 -0.30 6.76
N SER A 175 9.95 -0.45 6.85
CA SER A 175 9.00 0.64 7.10
C SER A 175 8.64 0.79 8.57
N ASN A 176 8.63 -0.33 9.33
CA ASN A 176 8.16 -0.31 10.71
C ASN A 176 8.75 -1.46 11.53
N TYR A 177 8.95 -1.20 12.82
CA TYR A 177 9.15 -2.24 13.82
C TYR A 177 7.98 -2.28 14.78
N GLU A 178 7.62 -3.47 15.21
CA GLU A 178 6.68 -3.68 16.31
C GLU A 178 7.34 -4.56 17.38
N TYR A 179 7.07 -4.26 18.64
CA TYR A 179 7.46 -5.10 19.77
C TYR A 179 6.25 -5.58 20.58
N ALA A 180 6.43 -6.70 21.25
CA ALA A 180 5.50 -7.21 22.27
C ALA A 180 6.29 -7.66 23.50
N ILE A 181 5.64 -7.73 24.65
CA ILE A 181 6.22 -8.18 25.92
C ILE A 181 5.39 -9.34 26.47
N GLY A 182 6.06 -10.41 26.88
CA GLY A 182 5.41 -11.58 27.44
C GLY A 182 6.20 -12.25 28.56
N THR A 183 5.52 -13.16 29.27
CA THR A 183 6.13 -14.05 30.28
C THR A 183 6.79 -15.28 29.64
N THR A 184 6.69 -15.42 28.34
CA THR A 184 7.34 -16.46 27.52
C THR A 184 7.88 -15.86 26.23
N ILE A 185 8.81 -16.56 25.58
CA ILE A 185 9.31 -16.20 24.23
C ILE A 185 8.11 -16.08 23.28
N GLN A 186 8.07 -14.99 22.52
CA GLN A 186 6.95 -14.60 21.62
C GLN A 186 5.59 -14.40 22.32
N GLY A 187 5.58 -14.33 23.64
CA GLY A 187 4.39 -14.00 24.43
C GLY A 187 3.97 -12.53 24.24
N THR A 188 2.67 -12.28 24.38
CA THR A 188 2.06 -10.94 24.27
C THR A 188 1.14 -10.62 25.45
N ASP A 189 1.31 -11.37 26.55
CA ASP A 189 0.43 -11.35 27.72
C ASP A 189 0.70 -10.18 28.68
N VAL A 190 1.84 -9.48 28.52
CA VAL A 190 2.19 -8.27 29.29
C VAL A 190 1.92 -7.00 28.47
N ALA A 191 2.36 -6.98 27.22
CA ALA A 191 2.01 -5.95 26.25
C ALA A 191 1.85 -6.58 24.85
N SER A 192 0.72 -6.31 24.20
CA SER A 192 0.49 -6.70 22.81
C SER A 192 1.38 -5.88 21.86
N TRP A 193 1.40 -6.24 20.57
CA TRP A 193 2.20 -5.56 19.56
C TRP A 193 2.00 -4.04 19.55
N VAL A 194 3.12 -3.31 19.66
CA VAL A 194 3.20 -1.84 19.67
C VAL A 194 4.21 -1.40 18.63
N SER A 195 3.81 -0.51 17.73
CA SER A 195 4.69 0.06 16.70
C SER A 195 5.67 1.07 17.31
N THR A 196 6.90 1.07 16.80
CA THR A 196 7.94 2.09 17.07
C THR A 196 8.32 2.89 15.84
N GLY A 197 7.61 2.69 14.70
CA GLY A 197 8.08 3.21 13.43
C GLY A 197 9.45 2.59 13.06
N THR A 198 10.40 3.40 12.68
CA THR A 198 11.77 2.94 12.33
C THR A 198 12.76 2.99 13.49
N ASP A 199 12.32 3.32 14.71
CA ASP A 199 13.19 3.30 15.88
C ASP A 199 13.58 1.86 16.24
N SER A 200 14.87 1.64 16.48
CA SER A 200 15.46 0.33 16.81
C SER A 200 15.63 0.10 18.32
N SER A 201 14.87 0.80 19.14
CA SER A 201 14.84 0.64 20.60
C SER A 201 13.52 1.13 21.18
N MET A 202 13.20 0.65 22.38
CA MET A 202 11.99 1.07 23.08
C MET A 202 12.20 1.13 24.59
N THR A 203 11.32 1.87 25.28
CA THR A 203 11.04 1.76 26.71
C THR A 203 9.54 1.73 26.91
N HIS A 204 9.02 0.63 27.48
CA HIS A 204 7.62 0.47 27.82
C HIS A 204 7.44 0.73 29.33
N SER A 205 6.65 1.72 29.69
CA SER A 205 6.42 2.16 31.08
C SER A 205 5.00 1.85 31.52
N GLY A 206 4.75 1.92 32.84
CA GLY A 206 3.43 1.67 33.43
C GLY A 206 3.11 0.19 33.61
N LEU A 207 4.12 -0.66 33.59
CA LEU A 207 4.01 -2.09 33.86
C LEU A 207 3.84 -2.37 35.35
N THR A 208 3.42 -3.59 35.68
CA THR A 208 3.43 -4.13 37.03
C THR A 208 4.08 -5.52 36.98
N LEU A 209 5.38 -5.54 37.21
CA LEU A 209 6.21 -6.73 37.02
C LEU A 209 6.50 -7.38 38.36
N ALA A 210 6.50 -8.71 38.39
CA ALA A 210 6.70 -9.46 39.62
C ALA A 210 8.22 -9.69 39.88
N ASN A 211 8.64 -9.44 41.12
CA ASN A 211 10.01 -9.76 41.55
C ASN A 211 10.34 -11.24 41.36
N GLY A 212 11.52 -11.56 40.86
CA GLY A 212 11.97 -12.90 40.55
C GLY A 212 11.40 -13.50 39.24
N SER A 213 10.53 -12.79 38.54
CA SER A 213 9.98 -13.25 37.26
C SER A 213 10.80 -12.74 36.07
N SER A 214 10.88 -13.56 35.00
CA SER A 214 11.53 -13.20 33.75
C SER A 214 10.49 -12.78 32.70
N TYR A 215 10.86 -11.80 31.88
CA TYR A 215 10.07 -11.27 30.79
C TYR A 215 10.89 -11.25 29.51
N PHE A 216 10.20 -11.42 28.38
CA PHE A 216 10.81 -11.50 27.05
C PHE A 216 10.24 -10.41 26.17
N ILE A 217 11.11 -9.69 25.45
CA ILE A 217 10.74 -8.72 24.46
C ILE A 217 10.86 -9.38 23.09
N SER A 218 9.77 -9.37 22.33
CA SER A 218 9.70 -9.91 20.98
C SER A 218 9.55 -8.78 19.99
N VAL A 219 10.28 -8.84 18.85
CA VAL A 219 10.30 -7.81 17.82
C VAL A 219 10.12 -8.46 16.46
N ARG A 220 9.34 -7.80 15.60
CA ARG A 220 9.24 -8.09 14.16
C ARG A 220 9.36 -6.80 13.36
N ALA A 221 9.84 -6.91 12.14
CA ALA A 221 9.91 -5.83 11.18
C ALA A 221 8.83 -5.98 10.12
N THR A 222 8.37 -4.87 9.57
CA THR A 222 7.54 -4.82 8.37
C THR A 222 8.28 -3.99 7.33
N ASP A 223 8.29 -4.41 6.06
CA ASP A 223 8.84 -3.66 4.94
C ASP A 223 7.81 -2.66 4.35
N PHE A 224 8.20 -1.91 3.31
CA PHE A 224 7.27 -1.00 2.64
C PHE A 224 6.24 -1.70 1.76
N ALA A 225 6.44 -2.97 1.38
CA ALA A 225 5.45 -3.78 0.67
C ALA A 225 4.43 -4.47 1.62
N GLY A 226 4.66 -4.39 2.95
CA GLY A 226 3.78 -4.93 3.98
C GLY A 226 4.11 -6.37 4.41
N ASN A 227 5.25 -6.95 3.99
CA ASN A 227 5.67 -8.27 4.44
C ASN A 227 6.27 -8.19 5.86
N PHE A 228 6.04 -9.23 6.66
CA PHE A 228 6.57 -9.33 8.02
C PHE A 228 7.78 -10.25 8.09
N SER A 229 8.79 -9.85 8.86
CA SER A 229 9.88 -10.75 9.23
C SER A 229 9.40 -11.86 10.17
N ASP A 230 10.21 -12.90 10.32
CA ASP A 230 10.11 -13.77 11.49
C ASP A 230 10.30 -12.94 12.78
N THR A 231 9.64 -13.38 13.86
CA THR A 231 9.75 -12.74 15.17
C THR A 231 11.02 -13.15 15.87
N SER A 232 11.85 -12.18 16.27
CA SER A 232 12.99 -12.38 17.16
C SER A 232 12.63 -12.00 18.59
N SER A 233 13.16 -12.71 19.57
CA SER A 233 12.96 -12.41 20.99
C SER A 233 14.29 -12.28 21.71
N SER A 234 14.30 -11.45 22.77
CA SER A 234 15.41 -11.42 23.75
C SER A 234 15.52 -12.75 24.48
N ASP A 235 16.65 -12.98 25.15
CA ASP A 235 16.87 -14.16 26.00
C ASP A 235 16.21 -14.04 27.38
N GLY A 236 15.69 -12.84 27.70
CA GLY A 236 14.84 -12.56 28.85
C GLY A 236 15.53 -11.85 29.99
N ILE A 237 14.81 -10.87 30.53
CA ILE A 237 15.24 -10.05 31.66
C ILE A 237 14.47 -10.42 32.94
N THR A 238 15.19 -10.64 34.03
CA THR A 238 14.62 -10.98 35.34
C THR A 238 14.49 -9.74 36.22
N ILE A 239 13.35 -9.58 36.85
CA ILE A 239 13.11 -8.49 37.81
C ILE A 239 13.74 -8.84 39.14
N ASP A 240 14.66 -8.00 39.63
CA ASP A 240 15.27 -8.12 40.98
C ASP A 240 15.25 -6.74 41.67
N ILE A 241 14.27 -6.56 42.53
CA ILE A 241 14.07 -5.33 43.32
C ILE A 241 14.47 -5.49 44.77
N GLU A 242 15.04 -6.66 45.15
CA GLU A 242 15.48 -6.90 46.49
C GLU A 242 16.99 -6.63 46.65
N GLY A 243 17.35 -5.86 47.66
CA GLY A 243 18.74 -5.60 48.01
C GLY A 243 19.44 -6.80 48.68
N PRO A 244 20.76 -6.90 48.58
CA PRO A 244 21.52 -7.94 49.23
C PRO A 244 21.36 -7.87 50.77
N ILE A 245 21.29 -9.05 51.39
CA ILE A 245 21.22 -9.17 52.87
C ILE A 245 22.61 -8.87 53.43
N THR A 246 22.65 -8.04 54.48
CA THR A 246 23.90 -7.75 55.21
C THR A 246 24.46 -8.98 55.91
N GLY A 247 25.70 -9.33 55.64
CA GLY A 247 26.42 -10.37 56.37
C GLY A 247 26.91 -9.90 57.75
N SER A 248 27.25 -10.85 58.64
CA SER A 248 27.92 -10.56 59.90
C SER A 248 29.42 -10.51 59.71
N VAL A 249 30.06 -9.46 60.20
CA VAL A 249 31.53 -9.37 60.31
C VAL A 249 31.93 -9.70 61.73
N PHE A 250 32.77 -10.65 61.91
CA PHE A 250 33.37 -11.00 63.21
C PHE A 250 34.80 -10.51 63.23
N ASP A 251 35.12 -9.62 64.18
CA ASP A 251 36.50 -9.26 64.49
C ASP A 251 37.07 -10.39 65.35
N GLY A 252 38.12 -11.05 64.88
CA GLY A 252 38.83 -12.12 65.53
C GLY A 252 39.61 -11.69 66.76
#